data_d5220e2052dd650f55eebc7262a1fa6e
#
_entry.id   d5220e2052dd650f55eebc7262a1fa6e
#
_cell.length_a   1.000
_cell.length_b   1.000
_cell.length_c   1.000
_cell.angle_alpha   90.00
_cell.angle_beta   90.00
_cell.angle_gamma   90.00
#
_symmetry.space_group_name_H-M   'P 1'
#
loop_
_entity.id
_entity.type
_entity.pdbx_description
1 polymer ?
#
loop_
_entity_poly.entity_id
_entity_poly.type
_entity_poly.pdbx_seq_one_letter_code
_entity_poly.pdbx_strand_id
1 'polypeptide(L)'
;MSGLRHLPAYKSTMGVGENAVNYFQVQMSGGELLDIVKLATEVNTYTNTSKTLSEKLQRSVNENRAKRNIAKYLALTEERFMPAFVVAVFDSNPKFRNIKLDPSDRMTSVMIDDGFDSSFGILSLKGDGKYFVLDGQHRLAAMRFLDNKEYTNTRFQTKEPTAVDWDPQGLRDDQLSVLFIANEEAEDGSGVIDEEKFRAQARKIFTVINRHAKPTSLEDNIMMDENDIAAIVTRDLIEKHDKAQGVFYWDGKNDEEKKVNTDKSNLTANSPYLTTLSALYNMNKEFISTLFGWEEDEITFCFTKTDQEIEDVKITISIIWDEMINTFTFWKNNDPSMMKNHTPPEEKEKDDKTIDHLLFWPVGQIALSKYLAKEFRKTADNTRSTGFLLEKDIKNVLKKLENIDWNLFSAPWRGIVLNQQPVGLDPRGVKPPTSFKWSMPSSGKAHNTIQKYLAFLTGTEFETPESTDTLRADWDGSIILWRPQQKELNKLWEETLKHREKVSGIKHKA
;
A
#
# COMPACT_ATOMS: atom_id res chain seq x y z
N MET A 1 -3.15 -37.30 15.12
CA MET A 1 -1.87 -37.61 15.79
C MET A 1 -0.89 -36.52 15.45
N SER A 2 -0.56 -35.66 16.41
CA SER A 2 0.45 -34.60 16.25
C SER A 2 1.84 -35.19 16.35
N GLY A 3 2.31 -35.82 15.27
CA GLY A 3 3.63 -36.42 15.23
C GLY A 3 4.70 -35.39 14.90
N LEU A 4 5.86 -35.47 15.54
CA LEU A 4 7.09 -34.81 15.11
C LEU A 4 7.47 -35.36 13.72
N ARG A 5 7.77 -34.43 12.78
CA ARG A 5 8.34 -34.78 11.49
C ARG A 5 9.84 -34.51 11.53
N HIS A 6 10.63 -35.47 11.09
CA HIS A 6 12.08 -35.39 11.05
C HIS A 6 12.54 -35.36 9.59
N LEU A 7 13.14 -34.25 9.18
CA LEU A 7 13.56 -33.99 7.79
C LEU A 7 15.06 -33.80 7.72
N PRO A 8 15.77 -34.48 6.83
CA PRO A 8 17.14 -34.09 6.51
C PRO A 8 17.19 -32.64 6.03
N ALA A 9 18.10 -31.86 6.58
CA ALA A 9 18.15 -30.44 6.30
C ALA A 9 19.57 -29.88 6.27
N TYR A 10 19.77 -28.87 5.43
CA TYR A 10 20.92 -27.97 5.52
C TYR A 10 20.49 -26.71 6.26
N LYS A 11 21.20 -26.41 7.37
CA LYS A 11 21.03 -25.17 8.11
C LYS A 11 21.98 -24.11 7.54
N SER A 12 21.46 -22.93 7.33
CA SER A 12 22.22 -21.77 6.93
C SER A 12 21.73 -20.52 7.68
N THR A 13 22.59 -19.53 7.81
CA THR A 13 22.25 -18.27 8.46
C THR A 13 22.49 -17.13 7.48
N MET A 14 21.55 -16.21 7.38
CA MET A 14 21.65 -15.02 6.55
C MET A 14 21.53 -13.77 7.43
N GLY A 15 22.39 -12.79 7.18
CA GLY A 15 22.46 -11.56 7.97
C GLY A 15 23.58 -11.59 9.01
N VAL A 16 23.68 -10.54 9.82
CA VAL A 16 24.76 -10.32 10.79
C VAL A 16 24.19 -9.96 12.15
N GLY A 17 24.80 -10.49 13.23
CA GLY A 17 24.47 -10.17 14.61
C GLY A 17 23.06 -10.60 15.00
N GLU A 18 22.37 -9.82 15.81
CA GLU A 18 21.04 -10.13 16.34
C GLU A 18 19.93 -10.15 15.28
N ASN A 19 20.21 -9.65 14.08
CA ASN A 19 19.29 -9.65 12.95
C ASN A 19 19.49 -10.81 12.00
N ALA A 20 20.42 -11.73 12.30
CA ALA A 20 20.64 -12.92 11.53
C ALA A 20 19.40 -13.84 11.55
N VAL A 21 19.08 -14.43 10.41
CA VAL A 21 17.95 -15.31 10.24
C VAL A 21 18.44 -16.70 9.89
N ASN A 22 18.02 -17.70 10.64
CA ASN A 22 18.27 -19.08 10.32
C ASN A 22 17.24 -19.58 9.30
N TYR A 23 17.71 -20.29 8.30
CA TYR A 23 16.84 -20.98 7.38
C TYR A 23 17.33 -22.40 7.16
N PHE A 24 16.39 -23.29 6.86
CA PHE A 24 16.62 -24.71 6.71
C PHE A 24 16.14 -25.13 5.33
N GLN A 25 17.04 -25.61 4.50
CA GLN A 25 16.69 -26.18 3.22
C GLN A 25 16.42 -27.67 3.39
N VAL A 26 15.20 -28.08 3.02
CA VAL A 26 14.77 -29.48 3.07
C VAL A 26 14.18 -29.92 1.74
N GLN A 27 14.14 -31.22 1.53
CA GLN A 27 13.29 -31.87 0.53
C GLN A 27 12.11 -32.53 1.21
N MET A 28 10.93 -32.37 0.65
CA MET A 28 9.72 -33.01 1.13
C MET A 28 8.80 -33.32 -0.05
N SER A 29 7.95 -34.31 0.12
CA SER A 29 6.98 -34.63 -0.91
C SER A 29 5.88 -33.56 -1.04
N GLY A 30 5.26 -33.50 -2.22
CA GLY A 30 4.11 -32.61 -2.44
C GLY A 30 2.97 -32.89 -1.47
N GLY A 31 2.74 -34.16 -1.11
CA GLY A 31 1.76 -34.54 -0.10
C GLY A 31 2.09 -33.98 1.28
N GLU A 32 3.33 -34.12 1.74
CA GLU A 32 3.77 -33.58 3.02
C GLU A 32 3.64 -32.06 3.07
N LEU A 33 4.00 -31.38 1.97
CA LEU A 33 3.85 -29.90 1.85
C LEU A 33 2.37 -29.51 1.99
N LEU A 34 1.48 -30.16 1.24
CA LEU A 34 0.04 -29.90 1.25
C LEU A 34 -0.60 -30.12 2.63
N ASP A 35 -0.11 -31.12 3.36
CA ASP A 35 -0.64 -31.49 4.67
C ASP A 35 -0.31 -30.46 5.76
N ILE A 36 0.88 -29.82 5.71
CA ILE A 36 1.34 -28.96 6.81
C ILE A 36 1.38 -27.47 6.48
N VAL A 37 1.73 -27.11 5.23
CA VAL A 37 1.91 -25.70 4.86
C VAL A 37 0.57 -25.07 4.49
N LYS A 38 0.28 -23.91 5.04
CA LYS A 38 -0.98 -23.18 4.85
C LYS A 38 -0.77 -21.93 4.02
N LEU A 39 -1.82 -21.55 3.29
CA LEU A 39 -1.97 -20.20 2.75
C LEU A 39 -2.31 -19.27 3.90
N ALA A 40 -1.86 -18.01 3.91
CA ALA A 40 -2.22 -17.12 4.98
C ALA A 40 -3.72 -16.75 4.98
N THR A 41 -4.41 -16.86 3.84
CA THR A 41 -5.88 -16.74 3.80
C THR A 41 -6.60 -17.79 4.65
N GLU A 42 -5.99 -18.94 4.86
CA GLU A 42 -6.55 -20.02 5.70
C GLU A 42 -6.32 -19.79 7.20
N VAL A 43 -5.43 -18.87 7.53
CA VAL A 43 -5.10 -18.50 8.91
C VAL A 43 -5.96 -17.34 9.40
N ASN A 44 -6.66 -16.67 8.50
CA ASN A 44 -7.62 -15.62 8.86
C ASN A 44 -8.83 -16.10 9.69
N THR A 45 -8.95 -17.38 9.96
CA THR A 45 -9.78 -17.92 11.06
C THR A 45 -9.18 -17.68 12.45
N TYR A 46 -8.00 -17.07 12.54
CA TYR A 46 -7.47 -16.60 13.80
C TYR A 46 -8.27 -15.40 14.29
N THR A 47 -9.15 -15.73 15.19
CA THR A 47 -9.81 -14.89 16.19
C THR A 47 -10.25 -13.49 15.75
N ASN A 48 -11.50 -13.24 15.90
CA ASN A 48 -12.32 -12.03 15.86
C ASN A 48 -11.80 -10.86 16.74
N THR A 49 -10.50 -10.68 16.92
CA THR A 49 -9.93 -9.58 17.68
C THR A 49 -8.90 -8.86 16.86
N SER A 50 -9.18 -7.60 16.55
CA SER A 50 -8.30 -6.52 16.07
C SER A 50 -7.03 -6.98 15.35
N LYS A 51 -7.15 -7.24 14.03
CA LYS A 51 -5.97 -7.50 13.20
C LYS A 51 -5.35 -6.18 12.80
N THR A 52 -4.07 -6.03 13.08
CA THR A 52 -3.27 -4.93 12.53
C THR A 52 -3.18 -5.06 11.01
N LEU A 53 -2.98 -3.94 10.31
CA LEU A 53 -2.80 -3.94 8.85
C LEU A 53 -1.63 -4.84 8.42
N SER A 54 -0.61 -4.91 9.26
CA SER A 54 0.57 -5.77 9.09
C SER A 54 0.28 -7.27 9.26
N GLU A 55 -0.80 -7.65 9.92
CA GLU A 55 -1.26 -9.04 10.03
C GLU A 55 -2.06 -9.50 8.80
N LYS A 56 -2.50 -8.59 7.96
CA LYS A 56 -2.99 -8.88 6.59
C LYS A 56 -1.82 -9.20 5.65
N LEU A 57 -0.92 -10.03 6.09
CA LEU A 57 0.37 -10.37 5.48
C LEU A 57 0.32 -10.93 4.06
N GLN A 58 -0.84 -10.96 3.38
CA GLN A 58 -0.90 -11.65 2.11
C GLN A 58 -1.79 -10.98 1.09
N ARG A 59 -1.20 -10.86 -0.08
CA ARG A 59 -1.93 -10.76 -1.33
C ARG A 59 -3.05 -11.80 -1.35
N SER A 60 -4.23 -11.37 -1.73
CA SER A 60 -5.23 -12.30 -2.22
C SER A 60 -4.61 -13.15 -3.31
N VAL A 61 -4.64 -14.46 -3.13
CA VAL A 61 -4.18 -15.38 -4.18
C VAL A 61 -5.01 -15.08 -5.42
N ASN A 62 -4.34 -14.72 -6.53
CA ASN A 62 -5.04 -14.57 -7.80
C ASN A 62 -5.51 -15.94 -8.25
N GLU A 63 -6.77 -16.28 -7.95
CA GLU A 63 -7.37 -17.57 -8.26
C GLU A 63 -7.33 -17.91 -9.75
N ASN A 64 -7.51 -16.91 -10.62
CA ASN A 64 -7.40 -17.15 -12.06
C ASN A 64 -5.99 -17.58 -12.46
N ARG A 65 -4.94 -16.97 -11.90
CA ARG A 65 -3.56 -17.36 -12.16
C ARG A 65 -3.26 -18.75 -11.60
N ALA A 66 -3.67 -19.02 -10.37
CA ALA A 66 -3.43 -20.31 -9.72
C ALA A 66 -4.18 -21.44 -10.46
N LYS A 67 -5.50 -21.27 -10.68
CA LYS A 67 -6.35 -22.33 -11.23
C LYS A 67 -6.19 -22.50 -12.75
N ARG A 68 -6.07 -21.41 -13.52
CA ARG A 68 -6.03 -21.50 -15.00
C ARG A 68 -4.63 -21.71 -15.56
N ASN A 69 -3.60 -21.08 -14.97
CA ASN A 69 -2.26 -21.14 -15.55
C ASN A 69 -1.40 -22.20 -14.85
N ILE A 70 -1.23 -22.07 -13.52
CA ILE A 70 -0.30 -22.93 -12.79
C ILE A 70 -0.86 -24.35 -12.64
N ALA A 71 -2.13 -24.50 -12.27
CA ALA A 71 -2.74 -25.83 -12.17
C ALA A 71 -2.76 -26.57 -13.52
N LYS A 72 -3.08 -25.86 -14.61
CA LYS A 72 -3.00 -26.41 -15.95
C LYS A 72 -1.59 -26.90 -16.30
N TYR A 73 -0.57 -26.10 -16.01
CA TYR A 73 0.83 -26.47 -16.19
C TYR A 73 1.18 -27.72 -15.38
N LEU A 74 0.83 -27.76 -14.10
CA LEU A 74 1.15 -28.91 -13.22
C LEU A 74 0.43 -30.18 -13.62
N ALA A 75 -0.79 -30.09 -14.18
CA ALA A 75 -1.59 -31.23 -14.58
C ALA A 75 -1.21 -31.84 -15.94
N LEU A 76 -0.80 -30.99 -16.90
CA LEU A 76 -0.61 -31.39 -18.29
C LEU A 76 0.84 -31.45 -18.73
N THR A 77 1.80 -31.04 -17.91
CA THR A 77 3.23 -31.06 -18.26
C THR A 77 3.91 -32.20 -17.54
N GLU A 78 4.41 -33.19 -18.30
CA GLU A 78 5.14 -34.32 -17.72
C GLU A 78 6.46 -33.88 -17.09
N GLU A 79 7.21 -33.00 -17.75
CA GLU A 79 8.48 -32.43 -17.28
C GLU A 79 8.26 -31.19 -16.41
N ARG A 80 7.32 -31.28 -15.45
CA ARG A 80 7.01 -30.15 -14.58
C ARG A 80 8.12 -29.83 -13.58
N PHE A 81 8.42 -28.57 -13.41
CA PHE A 81 9.40 -28.09 -12.46
C PHE A 81 8.80 -26.95 -11.61
N MET A 82 9.07 -26.96 -10.32
CA MET A 82 8.69 -25.89 -9.40
C MET A 82 9.91 -25.36 -8.64
N PRO A 83 10.14 -24.04 -8.63
CA PRO A 83 11.13 -23.42 -7.75
C PRO A 83 10.83 -23.71 -6.27
N ALA A 84 11.83 -23.59 -5.41
CA ALA A 84 11.70 -23.79 -3.97
C ALA A 84 10.55 -22.96 -3.38
N PHE A 85 9.85 -23.55 -2.41
CA PHE A 85 8.89 -22.82 -1.57
C PHE A 85 9.62 -22.16 -0.42
N VAL A 86 9.23 -20.96 -0.05
CA VAL A 86 9.71 -20.30 1.17
C VAL A 86 8.60 -20.29 2.20
N VAL A 87 8.86 -20.88 3.37
CA VAL A 87 7.85 -21.12 4.41
C VAL A 87 8.34 -20.55 5.73
N ALA A 88 7.56 -19.67 6.36
CA ALA A 88 7.81 -19.22 7.73
C ALA A 88 7.18 -20.17 8.75
N VAL A 89 7.89 -20.39 9.85
CA VAL A 89 7.44 -21.24 10.96
C VAL A 89 7.10 -20.35 12.14
N PHE A 90 5.82 -20.29 12.50
CA PHE A 90 5.35 -19.54 13.66
C PHE A 90 4.81 -20.45 14.75
N ASP A 91 4.79 -19.94 15.98
CA ASP A 91 4.27 -20.63 17.16
C ASP A 91 4.87 -22.04 17.39
N SER A 92 6.01 -22.30 16.78
CA SER A 92 6.72 -23.57 16.88
C SER A 92 8.21 -23.34 16.67
N ASN A 93 9.01 -23.76 17.62
CA ASN A 93 10.45 -23.68 17.53
C ASN A 93 10.95 -25.04 17.02
N PRO A 94 11.38 -25.12 15.76
CA PRO A 94 11.96 -26.34 15.26
C PRO A 94 13.29 -26.63 15.97
N LYS A 95 13.55 -27.90 16.18
CA LYS A 95 14.85 -28.35 16.70
C LYS A 95 15.68 -28.87 15.56
N PHE A 96 16.89 -28.34 15.44
CA PHE A 96 17.88 -28.84 14.51
C PHE A 96 18.98 -29.59 15.25
N ARG A 97 19.30 -30.79 14.78
CA ARG A 97 20.40 -31.59 15.32
C ARG A 97 21.36 -31.92 14.22
N ASN A 98 22.61 -31.52 14.37
CA ASN A 98 23.67 -31.86 13.43
C ASN A 98 23.91 -33.37 13.40
N ILE A 99 24.10 -33.90 12.21
CA ILE A 99 24.63 -35.26 12.04
C ILE A 99 26.13 -35.16 12.22
N LYS A 100 26.63 -35.92 13.20
CA LYS A 100 28.08 -36.04 13.39
C LYS A 100 28.61 -37.07 12.40
N LEU A 101 29.57 -36.66 11.62
CA LEU A 101 30.29 -37.55 10.72
C LEU A 101 31.35 -38.33 11.52
N ASP A 102 31.63 -39.57 11.16
CA ASP A 102 32.68 -40.37 11.81
C ASP A 102 34.05 -39.94 11.29
N PRO A 103 34.91 -39.34 12.14
CA PRO A 103 36.20 -38.84 11.73
C PRO A 103 37.21 -39.95 11.41
N SER A 104 36.88 -41.20 11.69
CA SER A 104 37.74 -42.36 11.38
C SER A 104 37.83 -42.65 9.88
N ASP A 105 36.84 -42.20 9.10
CA ASP A 105 36.88 -42.32 7.64
C ASP A 105 37.66 -41.12 7.03
N ARG A 106 38.60 -41.41 6.12
CA ARG A 106 39.48 -40.44 5.52
C ARG A 106 38.73 -39.32 4.75
N MET A 107 37.67 -39.69 4.00
CA MET A 107 36.85 -38.69 3.30
C MET A 107 36.08 -37.81 4.27
N THR A 108 35.52 -38.40 5.30
CA THR A 108 34.75 -37.69 6.34
C THR A 108 35.63 -36.72 7.14
N SER A 109 36.87 -37.07 7.43
CA SER A 109 37.84 -36.23 8.11
C SER A 109 38.14 -34.94 7.30
N VAL A 110 38.32 -35.06 5.99
CA VAL A 110 38.50 -33.87 5.10
C VAL A 110 37.28 -32.98 5.09
N MET A 111 36.08 -33.57 5.03
CA MET A 111 34.83 -32.80 5.06
C MET A 111 34.61 -32.07 6.38
N ILE A 112 34.98 -32.68 7.50
CA ILE A 112 34.92 -32.04 8.83
C ILE A 112 35.89 -30.83 8.90
N ASP A 113 37.11 -31.00 8.40
CA ASP A 113 38.13 -29.93 8.36
C ASP A 113 37.68 -28.74 7.50
N ASP A 114 36.90 -28.99 6.45
CA ASP A 114 36.26 -27.97 5.59
C ASP A 114 35.00 -27.32 6.21
N GLY A 115 34.64 -27.69 7.45
CA GLY A 115 33.46 -27.12 8.16
C GLY A 115 32.10 -27.67 7.72
N PHE A 116 32.08 -28.78 6.96
CA PHE A 116 30.86 -29.38 6.47
C PHE A 116 29.96 -29.95 7.59
N ASP A 117 30.57 -30.35 8.72
CA ASP A 117 29.89 -30.97 9.86
C ASP A 117 28.82 -30.06 10.53
N SER A 118 28.91 -28.75 10.36
CA SER A 118 28.04 -27.81 11.08
C SER A 118 26.71 -27.45 10.38
N SER A 119 26.57 -27.78 9.11
CA SER A 119 25.45 -27.33 8.29
C SER A 119 24.41 -28.42 7.95
N PHE A 120 24.77 -29.72 8.04
CA PHE A 120 23.89 -30.84 7.71
C PHE A 120 23.36 -31.53 8.98
N GLY A 121 22.07 -31.82 9.00
CA GLY A 121 21.44 -32.44 10.15
C GLY A 121 19.98 -32.84 9.95
N ILE A 122 19.28 -33.03 11.04
CA ILE A 122 17.85 -33.37 11.09
C ILE A 122 17.08 -32.22 11.67
N LEU A 123 16.17 -31.64 10.89
CA LEU A 123 15.19 -30.66 11.33
C LEU A 123 13.95 -31.39 11.83
N SER A 124 13.56 -31.12 13.08
CA SER A 124 12.36 -31.68 13.71
C SER A 124 11.27 -30.63 13.78
N LEU A 125 10.21 -30.82 13.01
CA LEU A 125 9.04 -29.95 12.94
C LEU A 125 7.92 -30.50 13.83
N LYS A 126 7.24 -29.65 14.60
CA LYS A 126 6.09 -30.04 15.43
C LYS A 126 4.84 -30.17 14.54
N GLY A 127 4.04 -31.20 14.72
CA GLY A 127 2.82 -31.44 13.94
C GLY A 127 1.72 -30.38 14.13
N ASP A 128 1.75 -29.62 15.21
CA ASP A 128 0.85 -28.51 15.54
C ASP A 128 1.45 -27.14 15.22
N GLY A 129 2.64 -27.10 14.63
CA GLY A 129 3.28 -25.86 14.19
C GLY A 129 2.49 -25.12 13.11
N LYS A 130 2.69 -23.80 13.03
CA LYS A 130 2.08 -22.96 12.00
C LYS A 130 3.07 -22.67 10.91
N TYR A 131 2.85 -23.25 9.76
CA TYR A 131 3.73 -23.20 8.59
C TYR A 131 3.05 -22.39 7.49
N PHE A 132 3.60 -21.21 7.17
CA PHE A 132 3.01 -20.30 6.20
C PHE A 132 3.91 -20.10 5.00
N VAL A 133 3.38 -20.32 3.81
CA VAL A 133 4.11 -20.04 2.59
C VAL A 133 4.28 -18.53 2.41
N LEU A 134 5.53 -18.07 2.33
CA LEU A 134 5.89 -16.69 1.99
C LEU A 134 6.07 -16.51 0.48
N ASP A 135 6.76 -17.44 -0.18
CA ASP A 135 6.81 -17.54 -1.64
C ASP A 135 6.31 -18.88 -2.12
N GLY A 136 5.60 -18.86 -3.25
CA GLY A 136 4.95 -20.04 -3.82
C GLY A 136 3.46 -20.15 -3.51
N GLN A 137 2.81 -19.10 -3.01
CA GLN A 137 1.38 -19.10 -2.66
C GLN A 137 0.47 -19.54 -3.80
N HIS A 138 0.69 -19.01 -5.00
CA HIS A 138 -0.09 -19.41 -6.18
C HIS A 138 0.18 -20.84 -6.58
N ARG A 139 1.42 -21.35 -6.39
CA ARG A 139 1.80 -22.73 -6.63
C ARG A 139 1.12 -23.66 -5.62
N LEU A 140 1.16 -23.32 -4.34
CA LEU A 140 0.48 -24.07 -3.29
C LEU A 140 -1.05 -24.11 -3.50
N ALA A 141 -1.65 -22.97 -3.88
CA ALA A 141 -3.07 -22.89 -4.19
C ALA A 141 -3.44 -23.73 -5.41
N ALA A 142 -2.59 -23.75 -6.44
CA ALA A 142 -2.78 -24.60 -7.62
C ALA A 142 -2.67 -26.09 -7.28
N MET A 143 -1.69 -26.48 -6.48
CA MET A 143 -1.53 -27.87 -6.00
C MET A 143 -2.76 -28.33 -5.20
N ARG A 144 -3.28 -27.49 -4.28
CA ARG A 144 -4.50 -27.80 -3.51
C ARG A 144 -5.74 -27.93 -4.39
N PHE A 145 -5.88 -27.01 -5.34
CA PHE A 145 -6.97 -27.08 -6.31
C PHE A 145 -6.99 -28.40 -7.07
N LEU A 146 -5.81 -28.93 -7.44
CA LEU A 146 -5.67 -30.24 -8.09
C LEU A 146 -5.88 -31.40 -7.11
N ASP A 147 -5.27 -31.33 -5.92
CA ASP A 147 -5.38 -32.36 -4.88
C ASP A 147 -6.82 -32.56 -4.40
N ASN A 148 -7.55 -31.46 -4.19
CA ASN A 148 -8.96 -31.49 -3.80
C ASN A 148 -9.93 -31.75 -4.96
N LYS A 149 -9.41 -31.96 -6.18
CA LYS A 149 -10.23 -32.17 -7.40
C LYS A 149 -11.28 -31.07 -7.64
N GLU A 150 -11.02 -29.84 -7.18
CA GLU A 150 -11.94 -28.71 -7.31
C GLU A 150 -12.23 -28.34 -8.77
N TYR A 151 -11.37 -28.74 -9.70
CA TYR A 151 -11.53 -28.55 -11.15
C TYR A 151 -12.75 -29.30 -11.70
N THR A 152 -13.21 -30.38 -11.07
CA THR A 152 -14.39 -31.14 -11.50
C THR A 152 -15.69 -30.39 -11.25
N ASN A 153 -15.72 -29.45 -10.29
CA ASN A 153 -16.90 -28.71 -9.86
C ASN A 153 -16.96 -27.29 -10.41
N THR A 154 -15.89 -26.78 -11.00
CA THR A 154 -15.83 -25.44 -11.56
C THR A 154 -16.14 -25.45 -13.05
N ARG A 155 -17.20 -24.73 -13.48
CA ARG A 155 -17.45 -24.42 -14.89
C ARG A 155 -16.32 -23.54 -15.44
N PHE A 156 -15.19 -24.13 -15.74
CA PHE A 156 -14.20 -23.49 -16.61
C PHE A 156 -14.79 -23.48 -18.03
N GLN A 157 -15.54 -22.46 -18.37
CA GLN A 157 -15.91 -22.17 -19.75
C GLN A 157 -14.64 -21.72 -20.50
N THR A 158 -13.78 -22.66 -20.84
CA THR A 158 -12.80 -22.48 -21.90
C THR A 158 -13.36 -23.16 -23.15
N LYS A 159 -13.22 -22.54 -24.31
CA LYS A 159 -13.52 -23.12 -25.61
C LYS A 159 -12.59 -24.30 -25.98
N GLU A 160 -11.81 -24.81 -25.04
CA GLU A 160 -10.94 -25.95 -25.21
C GLU A 160 -11.61 -27.21 -24.68
N PRO A 161 -11.42 -28.36 -25.36
CA PRO A 161 -12.12 -29.58 -25.01
C PRO A 161 -11.75 -30.03 -23.63
N THR A 162 -12.77 -30.20 -22.84
CA THR A 162 -12.95 -31.03 -21.67
C THR A 162 -11.73 -31.23 -20.77
N ALA A 163 -11.79 -30.65 -19.59
CA ALA A 163 -10.97 -30.92 -18.41
C ALA A 163 -11.05 -32.42 -17.96
N VAL A 164 -11.24 -33.34 -18.86
CA VAL A 164 -11.49 -34.74 -18.55
C VAL A 164 -10.24 -35.45 -18.01
N ASP A 165 -9.05 -34.90 -18.27
CA ASP A 165 -7.78 -35.57 -17.95
C ASP A 165 -6.81 -34.73 -17.12
N TRP A 166 -7.33 -33.83 -16.27
CA TRP A 166 -6.50 -33.12 -15.30
C TRP A 166 -6.21 -34.05 -14.10
N ASP A 167 -5.61 -35.19 -14.33
CA ASP A 167 -5.08 -36.00 -13.25
C ASP A 167 -3.57 -35.79 -13.14
N PRO A 168 -3.12 -34.96 -12.17
CA PRO A 168 -1.71 -34.70 -11.94
C PRO A 168 -1.10 -35.94 -11.27
N GLN A 169 -0.89 -37.01 -12.05
CA GLN A 169 -0.27 -38.21 -11.54
C GLN A 169 1.02 -37.86 -10.80
N GLY A 170 1.18 -38.38 -9.59
CA GLY A 170 2.38 -38.21 -8.80
C GLY A 170 2.58 -36.81 -8.17
N LEU A 171 1.61 -35.90 -8.22
CA LEU A 171 1.76 -34.58 -7.61
C LEU A 171 2.10 -34.63 -6.10
N ARG A 172 1.51 -35.61 -5.39
CA ARG A 172 1.82 -35.81 -3.96
C ARG A 172 3.18 -36.46 -3.73
N ASP A 173 3.73 -37.16 -4.73
CA ASP A 173 5.02 -37.85 -4.67
C ASP A 173 6.18 -37.00 -5.19
N ASP A 174 5.89 -35.91 -5.92
CA ASP A 174 6.90 -34.97 -6.40
C ASP A 174 7.76 -34.46 -5.25
N GLN A 175 9.08 -34.52 -5.42
CA GLN A 175 10.03 -34.03 -4.42
C GLN A 175 10.26 -32.52 -4.60
N LEU A 176 9.91 -31.78 -3.59
CA LEU A 176 9.93 -30.33 -3.62
C LEU A 176 11.01 -29.75 -2.67
N SER A 177 11.74 -28.77 -3.14
CA SER A 177 12.65 -28.01 -2.28
C SER A 177 11.87 -26.97 -1.47
N VAL A 178 12.09 -26.95 -0.15
CA VAL A 178 11.43 -26.02 0.78
C VAL A 178 12.47 -25.35 1.66
N LEU A 179 12.40 -24.03 1.75
CA LEU A 179 13.20 -23.21 2.65
C LEU A 179 12.35 -22.82 3.86
N PHE A 180 12.55 -23.47 5.00
CA PHE A 180 11.93 -23.07 6.25
C PHE A 180 12.71 -21.94 6.90
N ILE A 181 12.05 -20.83 7.16
CA ILE A 181 12.58 -19.71 7.93
C ILE A 181 11.99 -19.84 9.33
N ALA A 182 12.86 -19.98 10.32
CA ALA A 182 12.41 -20.23 11.69
C ALA A 182 13.40 -19.68 12.72
N ASN A 183 12.89 -19.30 13.88
CA ASN A 183 13.71 -19.19 15.07
C ASN A 183 13.98 -20.59 15.62
N GLU A 184 15.24 -20.90 15.81
CA GLU A 184 15.68 -22.16 16.44
C GLU A 184 15.59 -22.05 17.95
N GLU A 185 15.08 -23.07 18.61
CA GLU A 185 15.16 -23.18 20.06
C GLU A 185 16.65 -23.39 20.46
N ALA A 186 17.19 -22.54 21.32
CA ALA A 186 18.52 -22.75 21.83
C ALA A 186 18.64 -24.11 22.53
N GLU A 187 19.79 -24.79 22.37
CA GLU A 187 19.97 -26.15 22.91
C GLU A 187 19.78 -26.22 24.44
N ASP A 188 20.04 -25.12 25.14
CA ASP A 188 19.89 -24.98 26.59
C ASP A 188 18.51 -24.47 27.05
N GLY A 189 17.60 -24.21 26.11
CA GLY A 189 16.25 -23.69 26.41
C GLY A 189 16.22 -22.26 26.93
N SER A 190 17.34 -21.53 26.91
CA SER A 190 17.46 -20.16 27.48
C SER A 190 17.03 -19.05 26.54
N GLY A 191 16.77 -19.33 25.26
CA GLY A 191 16.40 -18.33 24.27
C GLY A 191 14.92 -17.90 24.42
N VAL A 192 14.70 -16.71 24.95
CA VAL A 192 13.40 -16.02 24.82
C VAL A 192 13.25 -15.61 23.36
N ILE A 193 12.32 -16.27 22.65
CA ILE A 193 12.03 -15.93 21.27
C ILE A 193 11.10 -14.71 21.27
N ASP A 194 11.60 -13.62 20.74
CA ASP A 194 10.77 -12.47 20.41
C ASP A 194 10.00 -12.79 19.12
N GLU A 195 8.79 -13.31 19.29
CA GLU A 195 7.91 -13.63 18.16
C GLU A 195 7.57 -12.39 17.33
N GLU A 196 7.49 -11.22 17.93
CA GLU A 196 7.17 -9.99 17.22
C GLU A 196 8.34 -9.59 16.31
N LYS A 197 9.57 -9.68 16.81
CA LYS A 197 10.79 -9.49 16.02
C LYS A 197 10.87 -10.48 14.87
N PHE A 198 10.55 -11.75 15.10
CA PHE A 198 10.54 -12.76 14.05
C PHE A 198 9.46 -12.51 13.00
N ARG A 199 8.27 -12.09 13.40
CA ARG A 199 7.19 -11.71 12.49
C ARG A 199 7.62 -10.52 11.61
N ALA A 200 8.29 -9.53 12.17
CA ALA A 200 8.85 -8.40 11.40
C ALA A 200 9.93 -8.86 10.41
N GLN A 201 10.80 -9.79 10.81
CA GLN A 201 11.81 -10.39 9.93
C GLN A 201 11.18 -11.19 8.78
N ALA A 202 10.19 -12.02 9.06
CA ALA A 202 9.45 -12.79 8.05
C ALA A 202 8.76 -11.86 7.04
N ARG A 203 8.19 -10.73 7.49
CA ARG A 203 7.64 -9.69 6.62
C ARG A 203 8.70 -9.07 5.71
N LYS A 204 9.87 -8.72 6.26
CA LYS A 204 10.99 -8.18 5.46
C LYS A 204 11.40 -9.15 4.36
N ILE A 205 11.56 -10.42 4.70
CA ILE A 205 11.93 -11.48 3.75
C ILE A 205 10.86 -11.63 2.66
N PHE A 206 9.59 -11.67 3.05
CA PHE A 206 8.48 -11.72 2.11
C PHE A 206 8.50 -10.53 1.13
N THR A 207 8.72 -9.32 1.64
CA THR A 207 8.79 -8.11 0.81
C THR A 207 9.95 -8.18 -0.19
N VAL A 208 11.13 -8.59 0.26
CA VAL A 208 12.32 -8.69 -0.60
C VAL A 208 12.11 -9.73 -1.71
N ILE A 209 11.61 -10.93 -1.36
CA ILE A 209 11.38 -12.00 -2.34
C ILE A 209 10.35 -11.56 -3.39
N ASN A 210 9.25 -10.94 -2.96
CA ASN A 210 8.17 -10.54 -3.86
C ASN A 210 8.48 -9.28 -4.69
N ARG A 211 9.33 -8.38 -4.20
CA ARG A 211 9.76 -7.17 -4.91
C ARG A 211 10.43 -7.48 -6.25
N HIS A 212 11.15 -8.59 -6.33
CA HIS A 212 11.88 -8.98 -7.53
C HIS A 212 11.12 -9.98 -8.42
N ALA A 213 10.07 -10.63 -7.91
CA ALA A 213 9.34 -11.66 -8.66
C ALA A 213 8.23 -11.12 -9.56
N LYS A 214 7.51 -10.08 -9.15
CA LYS A 214 6.51 -9.32 -9.92
C LYS A 214 6.20 -8.04 -9.13
N PRO A 215 5.96 -6.90 -9.80
CA PRO A 215 5.58 -5.67 -9.07
C PRO A 215 4.36 -5.96 -8.18
N THR A 216 4.55 -5.82 -6.88
CA THR A 216 3.44 -5.76 -5.92
C THR A 216 2.66 -4.47 -6.18
N SER A 217 1.38 -4.44 -5.87
CA SER A 217 0.67 -3.17 -5.89
C SER A 217 1.31 -2.22 -4.87
N LEU A 218 1.17 -0.92 -5.08
CA LEU A 218 1.66 0.06 -4.10
C LEU A 218 1.00 -0.19 -2.73
N GLU A 219 -0.27 -0.54 -2.72
CA GLU A 219 -1.05 -0.84 -1.53
C GLU A 219 -0.48 -2.03 -0.75
N ASP A 220 -0.15 -3.14 -1.46
CA ASP A 220 0.50 -4.31 -0.84
C ASP A 220 1.86 -3.94 -0.23
N ASN A 221 2.65 -3.10 -0.91
CA ASN A 221 3.95 -2.66 -0.40
C ASN A 221 3.79 -1.81 0.85
N ILE A 222 2.85 -0.85 0.87
CA ILE A 222 2.57 -0.03 2.05
C ILE A 222 2.19 -0.90 3.25
N MET A 223 1.40 -1.94 3.03
CA MET A 223 0.98 -2.85 4.10
C MET A 223 2.12 -3.68 4.70
N MET A 224 3.19 -3.94 3.95
CA MET A 224 4.19 -4.93 4.32
C MET A 224 5.62 -4.40 4.47
N ASP A 225 5.95 -3.23 3.91
CA ASP A 225 7.33 -2.74 3.89
C ASP A 225 7.73 -2.13 5.23
N GLU A 226 8.64 -2.79 5.94
CA GLU A 226 9.20 -2.36 7.22
C GLU A 226 10.47 -1.52 7.05
N ASN A 227 10.90 -1.27 5.82
CA ASN A 227 12.06 -0.44 5.52
C ASN A 227 11.67 0.93 4.96
N ASP A 228 10.42 1.10 4.56
CA ASP A 228 9.88 2.35 4.03
C ASP A 228 9.21 3.14 5.17
N ILE A 229 9.82 4.27 5.55
CA ILE A 229 9.31 5.08 6.67
C ILE A 229 7.94 5.69 6.35
N ALA A 230 7.66 6.06 5.09
CA ALA A 230 6.35 6.57 4.72
C ALA A 230 5.27 5.48 4.83
N ALA A 231 5.61 4.22 4.54
CA ALA A 231 4.73 3.08 4.76
C ALA A 231 4.49 2.83 6.27
N ILE A 232 5.55 2.86 7.08
CA ILE A 232 5.48 2.69 8.53
C ILE A 232 4.56 3.74 9.15
N VAL A 233 4.80 5.04 8.90
CA VAL A 233 3.97 6.11 9.49
C VAL A 233 2.54 6.10 8.96
N THR A 234 2.30 5.58 7.74
CA THR A 234 0.96 5.43 7.20
C THR A 234 0.18 4.34 7.93
N ARG A 235 0.81 3.21 8.21
CA ARG A 235 0.20 2.15 9.03
C ARG A 235 -0.05 2.63 10.46
N ASP A 236 0.95 3.26 11.08
CA ASP A 236 0.81 3.81 12.43
C ASP A 236 -0.32 4.83 12.51
N LEU A 237 -0.50 5.67 11.49
CA LEU A 237 -1.60 6.64 11.41
C LEU A 237 -2.97 5.97 11.47
N ILE A 238 -3.22 4.93 10.69
CA ILE A 238 -4.54 4.30 10.60
C ILE A 238 -4.78 3.24 11.66
N GLU A 239 -3.72 2.68 12.27
CA GLU A 239 -3.83 1.61 13.26
C GLU A 239 -3.69 2.09 14.70
N LYS A 240 -2.84 3.07 14.97
CA LYS A 240 -2.42 3.45 16.33
C LYS A 240 -2.76 4.88 16.73
N HIS A 241 -3.01 5.77 15.75
CA HIS A 241 -3.20 7.18 16.02
C HIS A 241 -4.64 7.48 16.44
N ASP A 242 -4.85 7.85 17.71
CA ASP A 242 -6.16 7.97 18.36
C ASP A 242 -7.20 8.79 17.57
N LYS A 243 -6.82 9.98 17.07
CA LYS A 243 -7.74 10.82 16.30
C LYS A 243 -7.98 10.31 14.89
N ALA A 244 -6.96 9.71 14.27
CA ALA A 244 -7.04 9.22 12.91
C ALA A 244 -7.91 7.96 12.80
N GLN A 245 -7.90 7.08 13.77
CA GLN A 245 -8.76 5.89 13.81
C GLN A 245 -10.24 6.24 13.71
N GLY A 246 -10.67 7.38 14.26
CA GLY A 246 -12.04 7.86 14.16
C GLY A 246 -12.40 8.46 12.79
N VAL A 247 -11.42 8.72 11.92
CA VAL A 247 -11.59 9.35 10.60
C VAL A 247 -11.23 8.39 9.46
N PHE A 248 -10.10 7.68 9.60
CA PHE A 248 -9.53 6.78 8.59
C PHE A 248 -9.76 5.32 8.98
N TYR A 249 -11.02 4.96 9.19
CA TYR A 249 -11.37 3.60 9.56
C TYR A 249 -11.17 2.65 8.37
N TRP A 250 -10.44 1.57 8.57
CA TRP A 250 -10.05 0.64 7.50
C TRP A 250 -10.53 -0.81 7.74
N ASP A 251 -10.81 -1.19 8.99
CA ASP A 251 -11.15 -2.56 9.40
C ASP A 251 -12.66 -2.70 9.69
N GLY A 252 -13.51 -2.44 8.71
CA GLY A 252 -14.95 -2.65 8.81
C GLY A 252 -15.37 -4.06 8.40
N LYS A 253 -16.49 -4.54 8.95
CA LYS A 253 -17.11 -5.80 8.53
C LYS A 253 -17.60 -5.77 7.10
N ASN A 254 -18.01 -4.59 6.64
CA ASN A 254 -18.49 -4.31 5.29
C ASN A 254 -17.70 -3.16 4.70
N ASP A 255 -17.61 -3.09 3.37
CA ASP A 255 -16.92 -1.99 2.68
C ASP A 255 -17.55 -0.62 2.95
N GLU A 256 -18.85 -0.58 3.28
CA GLU A 256 -19.56 0.66 3.64
C GLU A 256 -19.09 1.26 4.98
N GLU A 257 -18.57 0.46 5.89
CA GLU A 257 -18.02 0.92 7.17
C GLU A 257 -16.60 1.46 7.01
N LYS A 258 -15.86 1.00 6.01
CA LYS A 258 -14.48 1.39 5.78
C LYS A 258 -14.39 2.79 5.17
N LYS A 259 -13.48 3.60 5.67
CA LYS A 259 -13.19 4.94 5.15
C LYS A 259 -11.89 5.01 4.34
N VAL A 260 -11.03 4.00 4.43
CA VAL A 260 -9.79 3.86 3.65
C VAL A 260 -9.91 2.69 2.70
N ASN A 261 -9.72 2.94 1.40
CA ASN A 261 -9.61 1.87 0.42
C ASN A 261 -8.17 1.34 0.43
N THR A 262 -8.02 0.06 0.79
CA THR A 262 -6.70 -0.61 0.88
C THR A 262 -6.34 -1.41 -0.37
N ASP A 263 -7.21 -1.45 -1.38
CA ASP A 263 -7.06 -2.31 -2.55
C ASP A 263 -6.81 -1.53 -3.85
N LYS A 264 -7.22 -0.25 -3.88
CA LYS A 264 -7.15 0.59 -5.08
C LYS A 264 -6.62 1.98 -4.77
N SER A 265 -5.80 2.51 -5.66
CA SER A 265 -5.26 3.87 -5.57
C SER A 265 -6.23 4.97 -6.00
N ASN A 266 -7.32 4.64 -6.67
CA ASN A 266 -8.31 5.59 -7.17
C ASN A 266 -9.70 5.33 -6.60
N LEU A 267 -10.44 6.40 -6.38
CA LEU A 267 -11.85 6.37 -5.98
C LEU A 267 -12.75 6.71 -7.16
N THR A 268 -13.97 6.21 -7.12
CA THR A 268 -15.04 6.54 -8.07
C THR A 268 -16.07 7.46 -7.43
N ALA A 269 -16.92 8.08 -8.23
CA ALA A 269 -18.09 8.81 -7.73
C ALA A 269 -18.94 7.92 -6.81
N ASN A 270 -19.52 8.51 -5.79
CA ASN A 270 -20.35 7.87 -4.75
C ASN A 270 -19.62 6.74 -3.95
N SER A 271 -18.29 6.70 -4.01
CA SER A 271 -17.51 5.75 -3.21
C SER A 271 -17.66 6.01 -1.71
N PRO A 272 -17.86 4.99 -0.86
CA PRO A 272 -17.95 5.15 0.60
C PRO A 272 -16.62 5.50 1.26
N TYR A 273 -15.51 5.34 0.55
CA TYR A 273 -14.18 5.61 1.09
C TYR A 273 -13.86 7.10 1.11
N LEU A 274 -13.33 7.59 2.21
CA LEU A 274 -12.81 8.96 2.33
C LEU A 274 -11.52 9.15 1.53
N THR A 275 -10.66 8.13 1.56
CA THR A 275 -9.32 8.16 0.97
C THR A 275 -8.88 6.76 0.54
N THR A 276 -7.67 6.69 -0.01
CA THR A 276 -6.99 5.43 -0.32
C THR A 276 -5.71 5.31 0.51
N LEU A 277 -5.26 4.08 0.76
CA LEU A 277 -4.02 3.82 1.47
C LEU A 277 -2.83 4.48 0.77
N SER A 278 -2.78 4.38 -0.55
CA SER A 278 -1.75 5.03 -1.37
C SER A 278 -1.80 6.57 -1.32
N ALA A 279 -2.97 7.18 -1.14
CA ALA A 279 -3.05 8.63 -0.97
C ALA A 279 -2.43 9.07 0.36
N LEU A 280 -2.76 8.40 1.47
CA LEU A 280 -2.16 8.67 2.79
C LEU A 280 -0.64 8.48 2.75
N TYR A 281 -0.16 7.40 2.12
CA TYR A 281 1.26 7.15 1.91
C TYR A 281 1.93 8.30 1.15
N ASN A 282 1.37 8.72 0.01
CA ASN A 282 1.94 9.80 -0.77
C ASN A 282 1.93 11.14 -0.01
N MET A 283 0.91 11.41 0.81
CA MET A 283 0.89 12.58 1.68
C MET A 283 2.02 12.54 2.70
N ASN A 284 2.20 11.42 3.40
CA ASN A 284 3.28 11.25 4.38
C ASN A 284 4.65 11.33 3.73
N LYS A 285 4.83 10.71 2.56
CA LYS A 285 6.06 10.78 1.79
C LYS A 285 6.42 12.22 1.41
N GLU A 286 5.44 13.02 0.99
CA GLU A 286 5.64 14.43 0.66
C GLU A 286 6.07 15.25 1.89
N PHE A 287 5.44 15.02 3.05
CA PHE A 287 5.85 15.66 4.30
C PHE A 287 7.30 15.29 4.67
N ILE A 288 7.65 14.00 4.61
CA ILE A 288 8.98 13.52 4.96
C ILE A 288 10.03 14.12 4.02
N SER A 289 9.82 13.99 2.70
CA SER A 289 10.76 14.51 1.71
C SER A 289 10.97 16.03 1.86
N THR A 290 9.88 16.78 2.03
CA THR A 290 9.98 18.25 2.08
C THR A 290 10.52 18.76 3.41
N LEU A 291 10.06 18.22 4.55
CA LEU A 291 10.42 18.75 5.88
C LEU A 291 11.81 18.27 6.34
N PHE A 292 12.13 17.01 6.08
CA PHE A 292 13.41 16.42 6.51
C PHE A 292 14.45 16.42 5.40
N GLY A 293 14.05 16.75 4.16
CA GLY A 293 14.94 16.75 3.00
C GLY A 293 15.40 15.37 2.58
N TRP A 294 14.65 14.32 2.93
CA TRP A 294 15.01 12.95 2.58
C TRP A 294 14.67 12.64 1.13
N GLU A 295 15.64 12.06 0.45
CA GLU A 295 15.46 11.56 -0.91
C GLU A 295 14.64 10.27 -0.94
N GLU A 296 14.19 9.89 -2.12
CA GLU A 296 13.38 8.68 -2.35
C GLU A 296 13.99 7.42 -1.74
N ASP A 297 15.29 7.21 -1.97
CA ASP A 297 16.00 6.04 -1.46
C ASP A 297 16.11 6.05 0.08
N GLU A 298 16.27 7.20 0.70
CA GLU A 298 16.32 7.35 2.15
C GLU A 298 14.97 7.09 2.82
N ILE A 299 13.88 7.45 2.15
CA ILE A 299 12.52 7.16 2.60
C ILE A 299 12.25 5.66 2.48
N THR A 300 12.58 5.06 1.34
CA THR A 300 12.31 3.64 1.05
C THR A 300 13.22 2.69 1.83
N PHE A 301 14.42 3.14 2.22
CA PHE A 301 15.40 2.37 2.97
C PHE A 301 15.81 3.08 4.25
N CYS A 302 14.85 3.30 5.14
CA CYS A 302 15.04 4.07 6.38
C CYS A 302 16.05 3.43 7.36
N PHE A 303 16.48 2.19 7.12
CA PHE A 303 17.59 1.58 7.88
C PHE A 303 18.91 2.30 7.73
N THR A 304 19.03 3.22 6.79
CA THR A 304 20.20 4.13 6.66
C THR A 304 20.16 5.30 7.65
N LYS A 305 19.04 5.47 8.35
CA LYS A 305 18.80 6.53 9.33
C LYS A 305 18.92 6.01 10.76
N THR A 306 19.21 6.90 11.67
CA THR A 306 19.24 6.60 13.11
C THR A 306 17.85 6.42 13.67
N ASP A 307 17.70 5.68 14.77
CA ASP A 307 16.43 5.51 15.46
C ASP A 307 15.82 6.85 15.88
N GLN A 308 16.65 7.84 16.25
CA GLN A 308 16.19 9.18 16.62
C GLN A 308 15.59 9.93 15.42
N GLU A 309 16.22 9.88 14.25
CA GLU A 309 15.69 10.50 13.03
C GLU A 309 14.35 9.88 12.63
N ILE A 310 14.21 8.56 12.76
CA ILE A 310 12.97 7.83 12.49
C ILE A 310 11.87 8.26 13.47
N GLU A 311 12.20 8.36 14.75
CA GLU A 311 11.24 8.79 15.77
C GLU A 311 10.81 10.25 15.60
N ASP A 312 11.74 11.14 15.24
CA ASP A 312 11.45 12.54 14.94
C ASP A 312 10.47 12.68 13.77
N VAL A 313 10.61 11.84 12.74
CA VAL A 313 9.65 11.77 11.63
C VAL A 313 8.27 11.35 12.12
N LYS A 314 8.19 10.27 12.91
CA LYS A 314 6.91 9.74 13.43
C LYS A 314 6.18 10.78 14.27
N ILE A 315 6.88 11.44 15.19
CA ILE A 315 6.32 12.48 16.06
C ILE A 315 5.82 13.66 15.21
N THR A 316 6.63 14.15 14.29
CA THR A 316 6.27 15.30 13.44
C THR A 316 5.04 15.00 12.59
N ILE A 317 5.00 13.84 11.94
CA ILE A 317 3.86 13.42 11.11
C ILE A 317 2.59 13.27 11.96
N SER A 318 2.71 12.70 13.17
CA SER A 318 1.59 12.57 14.10
C SER A 318 0.98 13.94 14.46
N ILE A 319 1.82 14.94 14.78
CA ILE A 319 1.35 16.30 15.11
C ILE A 319 0.68 16.95 13.89
N ILE A 320 1.22 16.79 12.69
CA ILE A 320 0.62 17.31 11.46
C ILE A 320 -0.79 16.73 11.26
N TRP A 321 -0.94 15.43 11.40
CA TRP A 321 -2.24 14.78 11.25
C TRP A 321 -3.23 15.17 12.34
N ASP A 322 -2.77 15.32 13.58
CA ASP A 322 -3.60 15.84 14.67
C ASP A 322 -4.25 17.18 14.32
N GLU A 323 -3.46 18.11 13.81
CA GLU A 323 -3.92 19.45 13.48
C GLU A 323 -4.75 19.49 12.19
N MET A 324 -4.41 18.65 11.21
CA MET A 324 -5.22 18.51 10.00
C MET A 324 -6.62 17.94 10.32
N ILE A 325 -6.72 16.93 11.16
CA ILE A 325 -7.99 16.33 11.56
C ILE A 325 -8.82 17.32 12.38
N ASN A 326 -8.19 18.09 13.25
CA ASN A 326 -8.86 19.14 14.03
C ASN A 326 -9.40 20.27 13.13
N THR A 327 -8.67 20.63 12.08
CA THR A 327 -9.06 21.70 11.16
C THR A 327 -10.10 21.23 10.15
N PHE A 328 -9.89 20.06 9.55
CA PHE A 328 -10.76 19.51 8.50
C PHE A 328 -11.85 18.61 9.09
N THR A 329 -12.65 19.15 9.99
CA THR A 329 -13.71 18.43 10.71
C THR A 329 -14.75 17.79 9.79
N PHE A 330 -14.87 18.26 8.56
CA PHE A 330 -15.76 17.68 7.55
C PHE A 330 -15.38 16.25 7.15
N TRP A 331 -14.12 15.82 7.32
CA TRP A 331 -13.72 14.42 7.09
C TRP A 331 -14.41 13.44 8.05
N LYS A 332 -14.68 13.91 9.28
CA LYS A 332 -15.40 13.14 10.28
C LYS A 332 -16.91 13.28 10.17
N ASN A 333 -17.39 14.47 9.82
CA ASN A 333 -18.79 14.86 9.95
C ASN A 333 -19.64 14.53 8.71
N ASN A 334 -19.02 14.22 7.57
CA ASN A 334 -19.74 13.96 6.34
C ASN A 334 -19.58 12.52 5.86
N ASP A 335 -20.61 12.02 5.20
CA ASP A 335 -20.55 10.74 4.50
C ASP A 335 -19.74 10.91 3.20
N PRO A 336 -18.64 10.17 3.01
CA PRO A 336 -17.82 10.28 1.81
C PRO A 336 -18.57 10.00 0.50
N SER A 337 -19.62 9.17 0.50
CA SER A 337 -20.40 8.87 -0.69
C SER A 337 -21.19 10.10 -1.18
N MET A 338 -21.60 10.96 -0.25
CA MET A 338 -22.30 12.21 -0.53
C MET A 338 -21.38 13.34 -0.99
N MET A 339 -20.08 13.18 -0.78
CA MET A 339 -19.07 14.21 -1.05
C MET A 339 -18.29 13.98 -2.36
N LYS A 340 -18.70 13.01 -3.17
CA LYS A 340 -18.08 12.61 -4.44
C LYS A 340 -19.15 12.41 -5.52
N ASN A 341 -19.50 13.50 -6.18
CA ASN A 341 -20.51 13.45 -7.23
C ASN A 341 -20.11 14.40 -8.38
N HIS A 342 -19.83 13.84 -9.56
CA HIS A 342 -19.46 14.60 -10.74
C HIS A 342 -20.67 15.19 -11.50
N THR A 343 -21.81 15.36 -10.81
CA THR A 343 -22.99 15.98 -11.40
C THR A 343 -22.99 17.49 -11.14
N PRO A 344 -23.01 18.34 -12.17
CA PRO A 344 -23.07 19.79 -12.01
C PRO A 344 -24.31 20.21 -11.22
N PRO A 345 -24.24 21.29 -10.44
CA PRO A 345 -25.39 21.77 -9.67
C PRO A 345 -26.66 22.01 -10.49
N GLU A 346 -26.49 22.43 -11.75
CA GLU A 346 -27.58 22.70 -12.69
C GLU A 346 -28.28 21.45 -13.22
N GLU A 347 -27.65 20.28 -13.10
CA GLU A 347 -28.17 18.97 -13.55
C GLU A 347 -28.75 18.14 -12.40
N LYS A 348 -28.64 18.63 -11.15
CA LYS A 348 -29.10 17.89 -9.98
C LYS A 348 -30.61 18.00 -9.81
N GLU A 349 -31.19 16.90 -9.34
CA GLU A 349 -32.58 16.91 -8.85
C GLU A 349 -32.72 17.84 -7.63
N LYS A 350 -33.92 18.36 -7.40
CA LYS A 350 -34.20 19.35 -6.36
C LYS A 350 -33.82 18.88 -4.95
N ASP A 351 -33.88 17.57 -4.70
CA ASP A 351 -33.61 16.96 -3.40
C ASP A 351 -32.21 16.34 -3.30
N ASP A 352 -31.41 16.42 -4.35
CA ASP A 352 -30.02 15.92 -4.36
C ASP A 352 -29.09 16.85 -3.56
N LYS A 353 -28.67 16.37 -2.39
CA LYS A 353 -27.75 17.06 -1.47
C LYS A 353 -26.29 16.68 -1.65
N THR A 354 -25.97 15.84 -2.63
CA THR A 354 -24.58 15.47 -2.89
C THR A 354 -23.76 16.68 -3.32
N ILE A 355 -22.49 16.71 -2.96
CA ILE A 355 -21.55 17.72 -3.43
C ILE A 355 -20.29 17.02 -3.98
N ASP A 356 -19.47 17.74 -4.71
CA ASP A 356 -18.21 17.24 -5.20
C ASP A 356 -17.08 18.01 -4.52
N HIS A 357 -16.55 17.45 -3.43
CA HIS A 357 -15.62 18.13 -2.55
C HIS A 357 -14.18 17.67 -2.80
N LEU A 358 -13.28 18.59 -3.17
CA LEU A 358 -11.91 18.30 -3.57
C LEU A 358 -11.14 17.42 -2.58
N LEU A 359 -11.28 17.66 -1.27
CA LEU A 359 -10.54 16.91 -0.24
C LEU A 359 -11.15 15.55 0.12
N PHE A 360 -12.17 15.10 -0.59
CA PHE A 360 -12.64 13.70 -0.56
C PHE A 360 -12.08 12.88 -1.72
N TRP A 361 -11.21 13.46 -2.53
CA TRP A 361 -10.52 12.80 -3.62
C TRP A 361 -9.02 12.70 -3.37
N PRO A 362 -8.38 11.55 -3.65
CA PRO A 362 -6.95 11.38 -3.48
C PRO A 362 -6.10 12.48 -4.12
N VAL A 363 -6.48 12.95 -5.32
CA VAL A 363 -5.77 14.02 -6.02
C VAL A 363 -5.75 15.33 -5.23
N GLY A 364 -6.86 15.70 -4.59
CA GLY A 364 -6.94 16.89 -3.73
C GLY A 364 -6.14 16.75 -2.45
N GLN A 365 -6.19 15.57 -1.84
CA GLN A 365 -5.47 15.26 -0.60
C GLN A 365 -3.95 15.30 -0.81
N ILE A 366 -3.45 14.66 -1.87
CA ILE A 366 -2.01 14.68 -2.22
C ILE A 366 -1.57 16.11 -2.58
N ALA A 367 -2.38 16.87 -3.30
CA ALA A 367 -2.06 18.25 -3.63
C ALA A 367 -2.05 19.15 -2.39
N LEU A 368 -2.95 18.91 -1.43
CA LEU A 368 -2.97 19.60 -0.13
C LEU A 368 -1.68 19.34 0.64
N SER A 369 -1.21 18.09 0.71
CA SER A 369 0.04 17.77 1.42
C SER A 369 1.25 18.47 0.79
N LYS A 370 1.32 18.57 -0.54
CA LYS A 370 2.36 19.33 -1.25
C LYS A 370 2.35 20.81 -0.89
N TYR A 371 1.18 21.41 -0.84
CA TYR A 371 1.03 22.80 -0.41
C TYR A 371 1.47 22.97 1.05
N LEU A 372 0.94 22.14 1.95
CA LEU A 372 1.22 22.22 3.39
C LEU A 372 2.70 21.98 3.69
N ALA A 373 3.31 20.96 3.10
CA ALA A 373 4.72 20.65 3.30
C ALA A 373 5.62 21.83 2.95
N LYS A 374 5.34 22.49 1.82
CA LYS A 374 6.06 23.69 1.38
C LYS A 374 5.88 24.86 2.36
N GLU A 375 4.67 25.14 2.81
CA GLU A 375 4.38 26.21 3.76
C GLU A 375 4.96 25.93 5.16
N PHE A 376 4.89 24.67 5.62
CA PHE A 376 5.52 24.26 6.87
C PHE A 376 7.04 24.42 6.80
N ARG A 377 7.68 24.04 5.69
CA ARG A 377 9.12 24.22 5.48
C ARG A 377 9.52 25.71 5.53
N LYS A 378 8.78 26.57 4.81
CA LYS A 378 9.02 28.03 4.85
C LYS A 378 8.93 28.58 6.28
N THR A 379 7.96 28.10 7.06
CA THR A 379 7.75 28.54 8.44
C THR A 379 8.88 28.06 9.35
N ALA A 380 9.32 26.81 9.22
CA ALA A 380 10.45 26.25 9.97
C ALA A 380 11.75 26.98 9.67
N ASP A 381 12.04 27.30 8.41
CA ASP A 381 13.24 28.04 7.98
C ASP A 381 13.26 29.48 8.53
N ASN A 382 12.07 30.12 8.68
CA ASN A 382 11.97 31.48 9.22
C ASN A 382 12.10 31.54 10.75
N THR A 383 11.77 30.47 11.48
CA THR A 383 11.81 30.47 12.95
C THR A 383 13.18 30.18 13.56
N ARG A 384 14.17 29.78 12.77
CA ARG A 384 15.60 29.59 13.10
C ARG A 384 15.98 28.94 14.45
N SER A 385 15.08 28.28 15.14
CA SER A 385 15.41 27.56 16.36
C SER A 385 15.00 26.09 16.26
N THR A 386 15.95 25.20 16.19
CA THR A 386 15.87 23.76 16.42
C THR A 386 15.41 22.85 15.28
N GLY A 387 14.99 23.32 14.12
CA GLY A 387 14.56 22.42 13.01
C GLY A 387 13.23 21.71 13.20
N PHE A 388 12.57 21.84 14.36
CA PHE A 388 11.28 21.23 14.64
C PHE A 388 10.13 22.18 14.31
N LEU A 389 9.13 21.64 13.63
CA LEU A 389 7.89 22.34 13.34
C LEU A 389 7.03 22.37 14.61
N LEU A 390 6.69 23.58 15.09
CA LEU A 390 5.85 23.73 16.28
C LEU A 390 4.37 23.58 15.92
N GLU A 391 3.58 22.99 16.79
CA GLU A 391 2.12 22.86 16.65
C GLU A 391 1.44 24.19 16.32
N LYS A 392 1.88 25.32 16.93
CA LYS A 392 1.39 26.65 16.65
C LYS A 392 1.59 27.06 15.19
N ASP A 393 2.71 26.66 14.59
CA ASP A 393 3.05 27.03 13.22
C ASP A 393 2.19 26.24 12.24
N ILE A 394 1.96 24.97 12.53
CA ILE A 394 1.02 24.12 11.78
C ILE A 394 -0.37 24.75 11.81
N LYS A 395 -0.89 25.12 12.98
CA LYS A 395 -2.20 25.78 13.14
C LYS A 395 -2.30 27.07 12.34
N ASN A 396 -1.26 27.88 12.34
CA ASN A 396 -1.25 29.15 11.60
C ASN A 396 -1.33 28.93 10.08
N VAL A 397 -0.67 27.92 9.55
CA VAL A 397 -0.76 27.56 8.13
C VAL A 397 -2.14 27.01 7.80
N LEU A 398 -2.65 26.09 8.60
CA LEU A 398 -3.97 25.46 8.38
C LEU A 398 -5.11 26.48 8.45
N LYS A 399 -5.03 27.45 9.33
CA LYS A 399 -6.02 28.54 9.46
C LYS A 399 -6.25 29.31 8.16
N LYS A 400 -5.23 29.44 7.31
CA LYS A 400 -5.36 30.07 5.99
C LYS A 400 -6.30 29.32 5.06
N LEU A 401 -6.56 28.02 5.33
CA LEU A 401 -7.40 27.16 4.51
C LEU A 401 -8.87 27.10 4.95
N GLU A 402 -9.22 27.65 6.11
CA GLU A 402 -10.58 27.55 6.70
C GLU A 402 -11.68 28.14 5.79
N ASN A 403 -11.36 29.17 5.02
CA ASN A 403 -12.32 29.87 4.16
C ASN A 403 -12.28 29.42 2.69
N ILE A 404 -11.53 28.38 2.36
CA ILE A 404 -11.48 27.87 0.99
C ILE A 404 -12.78 27.14 0.65
N ASP A 405 -13.35 27.49 -0.50
CA ASP A 405 -14.43 26.70 -1.09
C ASP A 405 -13.84 25.48 -1.82
N TRP A 406 -14.07 24.32 -1.26
CA TRP A 406 -13.55 23.05 -1.77
C TRP A 406 -14.47 22.37 -2.80
N ASN A 407 -15.60 23.00 -3.16
CA ASN A 407 -16.49 22.45 -4.16
C ASN A 407 -15.85 22.48 -5.55
N LEU A 408 -15.73 21.33 -6.18
CA LEU A 408 -15.08 21.16 -7.48
C LEU A 408 -15.77 21.91 -8.62
N PHE A 409 -17.06 22.22 -8.49
CA PHE A 409 -17.79 23.04 -9.46
C PHE A 409 -17.63 24.55 -9.22
N SER A 410 -17.01 24.95 -8.12
CA SER A 410 -16.66 26.35 -7.85
C SER A 410 -15.31 26.72 -8.49
N ALA A 411 -15.11 28.02 -8.73
CA ALA A 411 -13.80 28.54 -9.13
C ALA A 411 -12.82 28.47 -7.93
N PRO A 412 -11.55 28.15 -8.15
CA PRO A 412 -10.88 27.92 -9.45
C PRO A 412 -10.93 26.48 -9.96
N TRP A 413 -11.56 25.53 -9.26
CA TRP A 413 -11.42 24.09 -9.48
C TRP A 413 -12.10 23.60 -10.78
N ARG A 414 -13.23 24.23 -11.13
CA ARG A 414 -13.98 23.89 -12.34
C ARG A 414 -13.15 24.14 -13.60
N GLY A 415 -13.01 23.13 -14.42
CA GLY A 415 -12.23 23.15 -15.66
C GLY A 415 -10.72 22.95 -15.49
N ILE A 416 -10.19 23.03 -14.26
CA ILE A 416 -8.77 22.81 -13.95
C ILE A 416 -8.59 21.39 -13.37
N VAL A 417 -9.35 21.08 -12.34
CA VAL A 417 -9.33 19.80 -11.66
C VAL A 417 -10.42 18.89 -12.20
N LEU A 418 -11.60 19.45 -12.43
CA LEU A 418 -12.75 18.75 -12.98
C LEU A 418 -12.85 19.04 -14.49
N ASN A 419 -12.62 18.02 -15.32
CA ASN A 419 -12.55 18.13 -16.76
C ASN A 419 -13.82 17.65 -17.45
N GLN A 420 -14.21 18.31 -18.51
CA GLN A 420 -15.31 17.92 -19.37
C GLN A 420 -14.83 17.01 -20.50
N GLN A 421 -15.25 15.75 -20.49
CA GLN A 421 -14.93 14.79 -21.54
C GLN A 421 -16.13 14.59 -22.47
N PRO A 422 -15.96 14.76 -23.80
CA PRO A 422 -17.04 14.50 -24.75
C PRO A 422 -17.34 13.00 -24.85
N VAL A 423 -18.62 12.67 -24.86
CA VAL A 423 -19.13 11.30 -25.04
C VAL A 423 -19.78 11.19 -26.42
N GLY A 424 -19.55 10.08 -27.12
CA GLY A 424 -20.12 9.84 -28.46
C GLY A 424 -19.51 10.71 -29.56
N LEU A 425 -18.21 11.03 -29.45
CA LEU A 425 -17.47 11.67 -30.53
C LEU A 425 -17.51 10.80 -31.80
N ASP A 426 -17.91 11.39 -32.90
CA ASP A 426 -17.72 10.78 -34.21
C ASP A 426 -16.20 10.72 -34.52
N PRO A 427 -15.61 9.53 -34.75
CA PRO A 427 -14.18 9.39 -35.09
C PRO A 427 -13.74 10.24 -36.26
N ARG A 428 -14.67 10.62 -37.14
CA ARG A 428 -14.42 11.47 -38.30
C ARG A 428 -14.59 12.97 -38.02
N GLY A 429 -15.00 13.35 -36.78
CA GLY A 429 -15.17 14.74 -36.39
C GLY A 429 -16.35 15.48 -37.05
N VAL A 430 -17.25 14.77 -37.74
CA VAL A 430 -18.37 15.37 -38.51
C VAL A 430 -19.55 15.73 -37.62
N LYS A 431 -19.75 14.98 -36.53
CA LYS A 431 -20.87 15.23 -35.59
C LYS A 431 -20.35 15.70 -34.22
N PRO A 432 -21.03 16.69 -33.59
CA PRO A 432 -20.70 17.10 -32.25
C PRO A 432 -20.95 15.91 -31.27
N PRO A 433 -20.29 15.94 -30.09
CA PRO A 433 -20.53 14.94 -29.05
C PRO A 433 -22.00 14.96 -28.63
N THR A 434 -22.53 13.78 -28.27
CA THR A 434 -23.93 13.64 -27.86
C THR A 434 -24.16 14.12 -26.44
N SER A 435 -23.14 14.05 -25.59
CA SER A 435 -23.17 14.53 -24.19
C SER A 435 -21.72 14.77 -23.68
N PHE A 436 -21.65 15.28 -22.45
CA PHE A 436 -20.36 15.48 -21.75
C PHE A 436 -20.39 14.72 -20.43
N LYS A 437 -19.25 14.16 -20.07
CA LYS A 437 -19.01 13.54 -18.78
C LYS A 437 -17.94 14.33 -18.03
N TRP A 438 -18.18 14.65 -16.78
CA TRP A 438 -17.18 15.21 -15.91
C TRP A 438 -16.27 14.11 -15.39
N SER A 439 -14.98 14.38 -15.34
CA SER A 439 -13.98 13.45 -14.82
C SER A 439 -12.81 14.22 -14.22
N MET A 440 -12.15 13.59 -13.28
CA MET A 440 -11.02 14.18 -12.58
C MET A 440 -9.72 13.48 -12.99
N PRO A 441 -8.66 14.22 -13.38
CA PRO A 441 -7.37 13.63 -13.66
C PRO A 441 -6.66 13.24 -12.34
N SER A 442 -6.02 12.08 -12.35
CA SER A 442 -5.24 11.57 -11.21
C SER A 442 -3.72 11.72 -11.43
N SER A 443 -3.28 12.72 -12.20
CA SER A 443 -1.88 12.88 -12.58
C SER A 443 -1.10 13.83 -11.65
N GLY A 444 0.23 13.66 -11.58
CA GLY A 444 1.11 14.60 -10.87
C GLY A 444 1.00 16.05 -11.35
N LYS A 445 0.62 16.28 -12.62
CA LYS A 445 0.34 17.62 -13.13
C LYS A 445 -0.85 18.27 -12.40
N ALA A 446 -1.91 17.50 -12.14
CA ALA A 446 -3.06 18.00 -11.39
C ALA A 446 -2.68 18.38 -9.94
N HIS A 447 -1.86 17.57 -9.27
CA HIS A 447 -1.37 17.89 -7.93
C HIS A 447 -0.64 19.25 -7.90
N ASN A 448 0.28 19.48 -8.84
CA ASN A 448 1.03 20.73 -8.91
C ASN A 448 0.15 21.92 -9.26
N THR A 449 -0.85 21.74 -10.10
CA THR A 449 -1.81 22.78 -10.44
C THR A 449 -2.65 23.18 -9.22
N ILE A 450 -3.22 22.21 -8.50
CA ILE A 450 -3.98 22.47 -7.27
C ILE A 450 -3.10 23.17 -6.22
N GLN A 451 -1.86 22.71 -6.04
CA GLN A 451 -0.90 23.35 -5.11
C GLN A 451 -0.68 24.84 -5.45
N LYS A 452 -0.48 25.19 -6.74
CA LYS A 452 -0.33 26.60 -7.18
C LYS A 452 -1.56 27.43 -6.82
N TYR A 453 -2.76 26.90 -7.04
CA TYR A 453 -3.99 27.61 -6.71
C TYR A 453 -4.22 27.73 -5.22
N LEU A 454 -3.84 26.76 -4.42
CA LEU A 454 -3.85 26.89 -2.96
C LEU A 454 -2.93 28.03 -2.50
N ALA A 455 -1.71 28.10 -3.03
CA ALA A 455 -0.77 29.17 -2.73
C ALA A 455 -1.30 30.55 -3.17
N PHE A 456 -1.96 30.62 -4.33
CA PHE A 456 -2.60 31.84 -4.82
C PHE A 456 -3.77 32.27 -3.94
N LEU A 457 -4.68 31.39 -3.60
CA LEU A 457 -5.86 31.68 -2.79
C LEU A 457 -5.49 32.13 -1.38
N THR A 458 -4.50 31.50 -0.78
CA THR A 458 -4.02 31.84 0.58
C THR A 458 -3.10 33.04 0.60
N GLY A 459 -2.69 33.57 -0.56
CA GLY A 459 -1.79 34.71 -0.66
C GLY A 459 -0.36 34.41 -0.24
N THR A 460 0.08 33.16 -0.26
CA THR A 460 1.46 32.78 0.07
C THR A 460 2.42 32.87 -1.12
N GLU A 461 1.87 32.92 -2.32
CA GLU A 461 2.59 33.17 -3.58
C GLU A 461 1.70 34.01 -4.52
N PHE A 462 2.29 34.52 -5.60
CA PHE A 462 1.63 35.32 -6.62
C PHE A 462 1.08 36.67 -6.07
N GLU A 463 1.92 37.34 -5.30
CA GLU A 463 1.55 38.62 -4.65
C GLU A 463 1.60 39.82 -5.60
N THR A 464 2.40 39.77 -6.69
CA THR A 464 2.55 40.85 -7.65
C THR A 464 1.56 40.71 -8.82
N PRO A 465 1.17 41.84 -9.48
CA PRO A 465 0.34 41.78 -10.67
C PRO A 465 0.93 40.88 -11.78
N GLU A 466 2.23 40.99 -12.04
CA GLU A 466 2.90 40.22 -13.09
C GLU A 466 2.85 38.71 -12.80
N SER A 467 3.02 38.28 -11.54
CA SER A 467 2.91 36.88 -11.14
C SER A 467 1.47 36.38 -11.24
N THR A 468 0.50 37.24 -10.98
CA THR A 468 -0.93 36.91 -11.12
C THR A 468 -1.31 36.78 -12.60
N ASP A 469 -0.78 37.64 -13.49
CA ASP A 469 -1.00 37.57 -14.93
C ASP A 469 -0.38 36.29 -15.52
N THR A 470 0.81 35.90 -15.06
CA THR A 470 1.43 34.63 -15.43
C THR A 470 0.56 33.45 -15.02
N LEU A 471 0.04 33.45 -13.77
CA LEU A 471 -0.87 32.41 -13.31
C LEU A 471 -2.17 32.39 -14.12
N ARG A 472 -2.69 33.55 -14.50
CA ARG A 472 -3.86 33.67 -15.37
C ARG A 472 -3.62 33.04 -16.74
N ALA A 473 -2.46 33.28 -17.36
CA ALA A 473 -2.09 32.69 -18.64
C ALA A 473 -1.95 31.17 -18.54
N ASP A 474 -1.31 30.70 -17.47
CA ASP A 474 -1.21 29.26 -17.18
C ASP A 474 -2.61 28.64 -16.97
N TRP A 475 -3.51 29.36 -16.30
CA TRP A 475 -4.86 28.95 -16.04
C TRP A 475 -5.69 28.83 -17.33
N ASP A 476 -5.67 29.86 -18.17
CA ASP A 476 -6.36 29.84 -19.47
C ASP A 476 -5.90 28.66 -20.37
N GLY A 477 -4.60 28.36 -20.34
CA GLY A 477 -4.03 27.23 -21.07
C GLY A 477 -4.30 25.86 -20.42
N SER A 478 -4.72 25.82 -19.15
CA SER A 478 -4.94 24.58 -18.39
C SER A 478 -6.40 24.17 -18.32
N ILE A 479 -7.33 25.07 -18.63
CA ILE A 479 -8.76 24.77 -18.60
C ILE A 479 -9.14 23.75 -19.68
N ILE A 480 -9.71 22.65 -19.24
CA ILE A 480 -10.18 21.56 -20.08
C ILE A 480 -11.71 21.53 -20.03
N LEU A 481 -12.32 22.55 -20.60
CA LEU A 481 -13.74 22.61 -20.89
C LEU A 481 -13.95 22.42 -22.40
N TRP A 482 -15.02 21.77 -22.76
CA TRP A 482 -15.34 21.60 -24.17
C TRP A 482 -15.82 22.96 -24.75
N ARG A 483 -15.01 23.52 -25.65
CA ARG A 483 -15.29 24.80 -26.33
C ARG A 483 -15.73 25.93 -25.37
N PRO A 484 -14.91 26.28 -24.38
CA PRO A 484 -15.23 27.37 -23.47
C PRO A 484 -15.29 28.70 -24.25
N GLN A 485 -16.26 29.54 -23.87
CA GLN A 485 -16.31 30.90 -24.39
C GLN A 485 -15.44 31.83 -23.54
N GLN A 486 -14.79 32.82 -24.17
CA GLN A 486 -13.97 33.81 -23.43
C GLN A 486 -14.72 34.50 -22.28
N LYS A 487 -16.01 34.75 -22.47
CA LYS A 487 -16.87 35.34 -21.44
C LYS A 487 -16.98 34.42 -20.22
N GLU A 488 -17.09 33.11 -20.41
CA GLU A 488 -17.16 32.13 -19.33
C GLU A 488 -15.84 32.05 -18.60
N LEU A 489 -14.71 32.02 -19.31
CA LEU A 489 -13.37 32.05 -18.71
C LEU A 489 -13.14 33.29 -17.87
N ASN A 490 -13.51 34.46 -18.36
CA ASN A 490 -13.41 35.72 -17.60
C ASN A 490 -14.24 35.69 -16.34
N LYS A 491 -15.47 35.18 -16.40
CA LYS A 491 -16.34 35.03 -15.22
C LYS A 491 -15.73 34.11 -14.17
N LEU A 492 -15.22 32.93 -14.56
CA LEU A 492 -14.56 32.00 -13.66
C LEU A 492 -13.32 32.63 -13.00
N TRP A 493 -12.57 33.41 -13.75
CA TRP A 493 -11.40 34.12 -13.20
C TRP A 493 -11.81 35.21 -12.20
N GLU A 494 -12.82 36.00 -12.50
CA GLU A 494 -13.34 37.00 -11.55
C GLU A 494 -13.84 36.33 -10.26
N GLU A 495 -14.51 35.17 -10.35
CA GLU A 495 -14.92 34.39 -9.19
C GLU A 495 -13.70 33.89 -8.40
N THR A 496 -12.64 33.46 -9.07
CA THR A 496 -11.37 33.07 -8.45
C THR A 496 -10.73 34.22 -7.68
N LEU A 497 -10.72 35.41 -8.24
CA LEU A 497 -10.19 36.60 -7.58
C LEU A 497 -11.02 37.00 -6.34
N LYS A 498 -12.34 36.92 -6.42
CA LYS A 498 -13.23 37.14 -5.27
C LYS A 498 -13.02 36.10 -4.17
N HIS A 499 -12.79 34.86 -4.56
CA HIS A 499 -12.48 33.81 -3.60
C HIS A 499 -11.13 34.06 -2.90
N ARG A 500 -10.09 34.48 -3.64
CA ARG A 500 -8.81 34.90 -3.07
C ARG A 500 -8.98 36.05 -2.06
N GLU A 501 -9.74 37.08 -2.42
CA GLU A 501 -9.99 38.21 -1.50
C GLU A 501 -10.64 37.75 -0.20
N LYS A 502 -11.61 36.85 -0.30
CA LYS A 502 -12.29 36.24 0.86
C LYS A 502 -11.33 35.45 1.75
N VAL A 503 -10.41 34.64 1.16
CA VAL A 503 -9.51 33.74 1.87
C VAL A 503 -8.32 34.51 2.46
N SER A 504 -7.62 35.29 1.65
CA SER A 504 -6.35 35.94 2.01
C SER A 504 -6.48 37.40 2.45
N GLY A 505 -7.63 38.06 2.18
CA GLY A 505 -7.80 39.48 2.36
C GLY A 505 -7.10 40.34 1.30
N ILE A 506 -6.41 39.71 0.33
CA ILE A 506 -5.67 40.45 -0.71
C ILE A 506 -6.63 40.87 -1.82
N LYS A 507 -6.82 42.19 -1.95
CA LYS A 507 -7.61 42.79 -3.02
C LYS A 507 -6.83 42.82 -4.32
N HIS A 508 -7.45 42.33 -5.37
CA HIS A 508 -6.93 42.54 -6.71
C HIS A 508 -7.19 44.00 -7.12
N LYS A 509 -6.12 44.77 -7.37
CA LYS A 509 -6.28 46.11 -7.99
C LYS A 509 -6.57 45.88 -9.47
N ALA A 510 -7.78 46.23 -9.89
CA ALA A 510 -8.21 46.19 -11.27
C ALA A 510 -7.29 47.01 -12.19
#